data_234bb75d039b44dbf4bcd3db348b1669
#
_entry.id   234bb75d039b44dbf4bcd3db348b1669
#
_cell.length_a   1.000
_cell.length_b   1.000
_cell.length_c   1.000
_cell.angle_alpha   90.00
_cell.angle_beta   90.00
_cell.angle_gamma   90.00
#
_symmetry.space_group_name_H-M   'P 1'
#
loop_
_entity.id
_entity.type
_entity.pdbx_description
1 polymer ?
#
loop_
_entity_poly.entity_id
_entity_poly.type
_entity_poly.pdbx_seq_one_letter_code
_entity_poly.pdbx_strand_id
1 'polypeptide(L)'
;MAKMESHDVRLTSQIPSDATIIHGLSPLLANFSPDNVLPGEKLSAESLSAIIQKLNRAIVNSDIIWELGSTVVLGISPEIVMKAGCGIDIDHILTMNHIKQRLPQLQSPDIHGILQSGCWSFVFMIRIEGEPLDRLWKTLSQAQKESIKEQLGSLISSIRSLPPPPSDEPHAILGSGIPRRCKDARRDIRVAEHPIKNVAEFNQFLTSDPKRTEMGWLKMIRSFLISDYMLVMTHGDLHPRNVMVLKPNVSPSDVPADWVEVTGLNT
;
A
#
# COMPACT_ATOMS: atom_id res chain seq x y z
N MET A 1 0.28 40.81 -3.35
CA MET A 1 -0.09 39.38 -3.39
C MET A 1 1.00 38.66 -4.18
N ALA A 2 1.94 38.01 -3.51
CA ALA A 2 2.95 37.17 -4.16
C ALA A 2 2.22 35.97 -4.77
N LYS A 3 2.42 35.71 -6.07
CA LYS A 3 2.04 34.44 -6.68
C LYS A 3 2.81 33.34 -5.94
N MET A 4 2.10 32.48 -5.20
CA MET A 4 2.66 31.19 -4.80
C MET A 4 3.06 30.48 -6.11
N GLU A 5 4.33 30.33 -6.34
CA GLU A 5 4.83 29.43 -7.38
C GLU A 5 4.22 28.06 -7.09
N SER A 6 3.53 27.49 -8.05
CA SER A 6 2.96 26.15 -7.93
C SER A 6 4.11 25.17 -7.73
N HIS A 7 4.23 24.63 -6.54
CA HIS A 7 5.26 23.65 -6.21
C HIS A 7 4.95 22.36 -6.98
N ASP A 8 5.76 22.05 -8.00
CA ASP A 8 5.58 20.83 -8.78
C ASP A 8 6.10 19.64 -7.97
N VAL A 9 5.19 18.85 -7.46
CA VAL A 9 5.49 17.66 -6.63
C VAL A 9 6.41 16.66 -7.33
N ARG A 10 6.43 16.62 -8.66
CA ARG A 10 7.34 15.76 -9.44
C ARG A 10 8.81 16.11 -9.22
N LEU A 11 9.11 17.40 -9.06
CA LEU A 11 10.49 17.85 -8.81
C LEU A 11 10.97 17.46 -7.42
N THR A 12 10.08 17.48 -6.42
CA THR A 12 10.41 17.08 -5.04
C THR A 12 10.36 15.58 -4.81
N SER A 13 9.78 14.83 -5.75
CA SER A 13 9.69 13.37 -5.72
C SER A 13 10.77 12.67 -6.54
N GLN A 14 11.80 13.39 -6.98
CA GLN A 14 12.96 12.78 -7.63
C GLN A 14 13.75 11.91 -6.65
N ILE A 15 14.26 10.81 -7.14
CA ILE A 15 15.05 9.85 -6.36
C ILE A 15 16.45 10.43 -6.16
N PRO A 16 16.90 10.61 -4.91
CA PRO A 16 18.25 11.06 -4.63
C PRO A 16 19.31 10.05 -5.09
N SER A 17 20.51 10.55 -5.37
CA SER A 17 21.63 9.70 -5.86
C SER A 17 22.18 8.74 -4.80
N ASP A 18 21.90 9.00 -3.52
CA ASP A 18 22.26 8.16 -2.36
C ASP A 18 21.21 7.10 -2.03
N ALA A 19 20.14 7.00 -2.83
CA ALA A 19 19.09 6.03 -2.61
C ALA A 19 19.63 4.60 -2.69
N THR A 20 19.18 3.76 -1.78
CA THR A 20 19.54 2.34 -1.66
C THR A 20 18.39 1.44 -2.05
N ILE A 21 18.70 0.23 -2.54
CA ILE A 21 17.70 -0.77 -2.90
C ILE A 21 17.27 -1.51 -1.64
N ILE A 22 15.97 -1.44 -1.32
CA ILE A 22 15.34 -2.20 -0.23
C ILE A 22 14.70 -3.48 -0.74
N HIS A 23 14.11 -3.44 -1.94
CA HIS A 23 13.54 -4.60 -2.62
C HIS A 23 14.04 -4.59 -4.07
N GLY A 24 14.47 -5.75 -4.54
CA GLY A 24 15.15 -5.89 -5.84
C GLY A 24 14.35 -5.31 -7.01
N LEU A 25 15.05 -4.67 -7.93
CA LEU A 25 14.44 -4.10 -9.13
C LEU A 25 14.09 -5.22 -10.11
N SER A 26 12.86 -5.26 -10.60
CA SER A 26 12.44 -6.22 -11.61
C SER A 26 12.98 -5.88 -13.00
N PRO A 27 12.97 -6.84 -13.95
CA PRO A 27 13.35 -6.59 -15.33
C PRO A 27 12.54 -5.45 -16.01
N LEU A 28 11.31 -5.21 -15.61
CA LEU A 28 10.50 -4.10 -16.13
C LEU A 28 11.10 -2.73 -15.76
N LEU A 29 11.71 -2.61 -14.59
CA LEU A 29 12.49 -1.44 -14.20
C LEU A 29 13.90 -1.49 -14.80
N ALA A 30 14.45 -2.67 -15.08
CA ALA A 30 15.71 -2.84 -15.80
C ALA A 30 15.65 -2.31 -17.24
N ASN A 31 14.47 -2.15 -17.86
CA ASN A 31 14.32 -1.41 -19.12
C ASN A 31 14.77 0.06 -19.00
N PHE A 32 14.85 0.57 -17.79
CA PHE A 32 15.54 1.82 -17.47
C PHE A 32 17.06 1.61 -17.27
N SER A 33 17.59 0.38 -17.32
CA SER A 33 19.04 0.12 -17.30
C SER A 33 19.64 0.16 -18.70
N PRO A 34 20.85 0.67 -18.88
CA PRO A 34 21.60 0.56 -20.13
C PRO A 34 22.08 -0.87 -20.44
N ASP A 35 22.23 -1.71 -19.40
CA ASP A 35 22.76 -3.05 -19.50
C ASP A 35 21.67 -4.07 -19.15
N ASN A 36 21.68 -5.26 -19.81
CA ASN A 36 20.80 -6.38 -19.51
C ASN A 36 21.15 -6.96 -18.10
N VAL A 37 20.64 -6.36 -17.04
CA VAL A 37 20.82 -6.86 -15.69
C VAL A 37 19.91 -8.06 -15.48
N LEU A 38 20.50 -9.21 -15.17
CA LEU A 38 19.74 -10.42 -14.87
C LEU A 38 19.07 -10.31 -13.48
N PRO A 39 17.85 -10.88 -13.31
CA PRO A 39 17.18 -10.91 -12.03
C PRO A 39 18.07 -11.55 -10.95
N GLY A 40 18.31 -10.81 -9.84
CA GLY A 40 19.10 -11.29 -8.70
C GLY A 40 20.58 -10.93 -8.70
N GLU A 41 21.11 -10.29 -9.75
CA GLU A 41 22.46 -9.72 -9.70
C GLU A 41 22.50 -8.46 -8.82
N LYS A 42 23.59 -8.32 -8.05
CA LYS A 42 23.88 -7.08 -7.33
C LYS A 42 24.26 -6.01 -8.36
N LEU A 43 23.43 -4.98 -8.49
CA LEU A 43 23.72 -3.83 -9.32
C LEU A 43 25.01 -3.13 -8.86
N SER A 44 25.86 -2.75 -9.80
CA SER A 44 26.97 -1.85 -9.50
C SER A 44 26.43 -0.46 -9.14
N ALA A 45 27.22 0.33 -8.43
CA ALA A 45 26.85 1.72 -8.10
C ALA A 45 26.61 2.57 -9.34
N GLU A 46 27.38 2.35 -10.39
CA GLU A 46 27.25 3.04 -11.68
C GLU A 46 25.92 2.66 -12.36
N SER A 47 25.59 1.36 -12.39
CA SER A 47 24.33 0.87 -12.97
C SER A 47 23.12 1.41 -12.22
N LEU A 48 23.15 1.44 -10.89
CA LEU A 48 22.10 2.04 -10.07
C LEU A 48 21.95 3.54 -10.34
N SER A 49 23.05 4.28 -10.42
CA SER A 49 23.04 5.71 -10.74
C SER A 49 22.40 5.97 -12.12
N ALA A 50 22.74 5.17 -13.12
CA ALA A 50 22.14 5.28 -14.46
C ALA A 50 20.63 5.00 -14.45
N ILE A 51 20.18 4.00 -13.69
CA ILE A 51 18.76 3.69 -13.50
C ILE A 51 18.04 4.88 -12.85
N ILE A 52 18.58 5.40 -11.74
CA ILE A 52 18.01 6.56 -11.03
C ILE A 52 17.87 7.76 -11.96
N GLN A 53 18.86 8.05 -12.78
CA GLN A 53 18.78 9.16 -13.73
C GLN A 53 17.64 8.99 -14.74
N LYS A 54 17.45 7.78 -15.27
CA LYS A 54 16.35 7.49 -16.20
C LYS A 54 15.00 7.56 -15.52
N LEU A 55 14.87 6.99 -14.30
CA LEU A 55 13.66 7.07 -13.51
C LEU A 55 13.30 8.53 -13.20
N ASN A 56 14.26 9.37 -12.83
CA ASN A 56 14.04 10.80 -12.58
C ASN A 56 13.54 11.53 -13.83
N ARG A 57 14.03 11.19 -15.03
CA ARG A 57 13.48 11.74 -16.29
C ARG A 57 12.02 11.32 -16.50
N ALA A 58 11.69 10.06 -16.21
CA ALA A 58 10.31 9.58 -16.28
C ALA A 58 9.41 10.26 -15.24
N ILE A 59 9.89 10.46 -14.01
CA ILE A 59 9.18 11.16 -12.94
C ILE A 59 8.83 12.60 -13.33
N VAL A 60 9.76 13.35 -13.90
CA VAL A 60 9.51 14.73 -14.34
C VAL A 60 8.42 14.81 -15.41
N ASN A 61 8.31 13.80 -16.27
CA ASN A 61 7.33 13.73 -17.35
C ASN A 61 6.07 12.93 -16.97
N SER A 62 5.92 12.51 -15.73
CA SER A 62 4.85 11.64 -15.29
C SER A 62 3.52 12.37 -15.06
N ASP A 63 2.42 11.61 -15.07
CA ASP A 63 1.13 12.09 -14.64
C ASP A 63 0.99 11.96 -13.12
N ILE A 64 0.47 13.00 -12.47
CA ILE A 64 0.12 12.93 -11.04
C ILE A 64 -1.24 12.23 -10.94
N ILE A 65 -1.23 10.99 -10.43
CA ILE A 65 -2.44 10.19 -10.24
C ILE A 65 -3.14 10.59 -8.95
N TRP A 66 -2.35 10.79 -7.88
CA TRP A 66 -2.84 11.14 -6.56
C TRP A 66 -1.75 11.80 -5.72
N GLU A 67 -2.16 12.71 -4.83
CA GLU A 67 -1.27 13.42 -3.91
C GLU A 67 -2.00 13.71 -2.60
N LEU A 68 -1.33 13.47 -1.47
CA LEU A 68 -1.80 13.85 -0.14
C LEU A 68 -0.62 14.01 0.83
N GLY A 69 -0.46 15.20 1.38
CA GLY A 69 0.62 15.50 2.31
C GLY A 69 2.00 15.30 1.68
N SER A 70 2.81 14.42 2.25
CA SER A 70 4.14 14.06 1.73
C SER A 70 4.13 12.85 0.80
N THR A 71 2.97 12.30 0.47
CA THR A 71 2.86 11.11 -0.37
C THR A 71 2.25 11.45 -1.72
N VAL A 72 2.86 10.93 -2.79
CA VAL A 72 2.40 11.10 -4.16
C VAL A 72 2.40 9.75 -4.88
N VAL A 73 1.47 9.58 -5.82
CA VAL A 73 1.45 8.47 -6.78
C VAL A 73 1.57 9.04 -8.18
N LEU A 74 2.61 8.65 -8.88
CA LEU A 74 2.96 9.11 -10.22
C LEU A 74 2.88 7.96 -11.23
N GLY A 75 2.26 8.21 -12.39
CA GLY A 75 2.27 7.28 -13.53
C GLY A 75 3.54 7.47 -14.35
N ILE A 76 4.58 6.67 -14.10
CA ILE A 76 5.87 6.81 -14.78
C ILE A 76 5.92 6.11 -16.15
N SER A 77 4.99 5.19 -16.38
CA SER A 77 4.70 4.58 -17.68
C SER A 77 3.23 4.14 -17.72
N PRO A 78 2.70 3.67 -18.88
CA PRO A 78 1.35 3.11 -18.93
C PRO A 78 1.12 1.95 -17.94
N GLU A 79 2.17 1.17 -17.67
CA GLU A 79 2.10 -0.08 -16.88
C GLU A 79 2.61 0.09 -15.45
N ILE A 80 3.40 1.13 -15.17
CA ILE A 80 4.10 1.29 -13.88
C ILE A 80 3.70 2.60 -13.22
N VAL A 81 3.38 2.51 -11.95
CA VAL A 81 3.21 3.66 -11.05
C VAL A 81 4.31 3.66 -9.99
N MET A 82 4.68 4.86 -9.56
CA MET A 82 5.58 5.06 -8.42
C MET A 82 4.81 5.74 -7.29
N LYS A 83 4.80 5.12 -6.12
CA LYS A 83 4.35 5.75 -4.87
C LYS A 83 5.58 6.25 -4.13
N ALA A 84 5.67 7.56 -3.93
CA ALA A 84 6.78 8.18 -3.22
C ALA A 84 6.28 8.95 -1.99
N GLY A 85 7.06 8.92 -0.91
CA GLY A 85 6.71 9.68 0.30
C GLY A 85 7.60 9.36 1.49
N CYS A 86 7.54 10.26 2.49
CA CYS A 86 8.19 10.04 3.76
C CYS A 86 7.26 9.24 4.69
N GLY A 87 7.80 8.16 5.27
CA GLY A 87 7.06 7.32 6.23
C GLY A 87 6.12 6.28 5.60
N ILE A 88 6.31 5.94 4.31
CA ILE A 88 5.62 4.80 3.70
C ILE A 88 6.01 3.52 4.46
N ASP A 89 5.00 2.76 4.91
CA ASP A 89 5.23 1.50 5.62
C ASP A 89 5.59 0.37 4.64
N ILE A 90 6.89 0.20 4.41
CA ILE A 90 7.45 -0.85 3.54
C ILE A 90 7.06 -2.25 4.03
N ASP A 91 7.04 -2.46 5.34
CA ASP A 91 6.69 -3.77 5.91
C ASP A 91 5.24 -4.16 5.57
N HIS A 92 4.34 -3.19 5.56
CA HIS A 92 2.96 -3.42 5.12
C HIS A 92 2.91 -3.83 3.65
N ILE A 93 3.63 -3.12 2.78
CA ILE A 93 3.71 -3.42 1.34
C ILE A 93 4.26 -4.84 1.11
N LEU A 94 5.34 -5.21 1.78
CA LEU A 94 5.93 -6.55 1.68
C LEU A 94 4.99 -7.64 2.22
N THR A 95 4.23 -7.33 3.27
CA THR A 95 3.21 -8.24 3.81
C THR A 95 2.09 -8.48 2.78
N MET A 96 1.64 -7.44 2.07
CA MET A 96 0.63 -7.57 1.01
C MET A 96 1.15 -8.44 -0.15
N ASN A 97 2.41 -8.29 -0.53
CA ASN A 97 3.03 -9.17 -1.52
C ASN A 97 3.03 -10.65 -1.07
N HIS A 98 3.30 -10.91 0.20
CA HIS A 98 3.21 -12.27 0.77
C HIS A 98 1.78 -12.83 0.75
N ILE A 99 0.76 -11.99 1.03
CA ILE A 99 -0.65 -12.37 0.95
C ILE A 99 -1.02 -12.74 -0.49
N LYS A 100 -0.60 -11.93 -1.47
CA LYS A 100 -0.84 -12.18 -2.88
C LYS A 100 -0.28 -13.51 -3.36
N GLN A 101 0.90 -13.92 -2.90
CA GLN A 101 1.47 -15.23 -3.24
C GLN A 101 0.60 -16.40 -2.78
N ARG A 102 -0.21 -16.24 -1.73
CA ARG A 102 -1.13 -17.26 -1.19
C ARG A 102 -2.56 -17.13 -1.69
N LEU A 103 -2.93 -15.96 -2.16
CA LEU A 103 -4.21 -15.65 -2.79
C LEU A 103 -3.94 -15.04 -4.17
N PRO A 104 -3.57 -15.83 -5.19
CA PRO A 104 -3.28 -15.31 -6.53
C PRO A 104 -4.46 -14.55 -7.16
N GLN A 105 -5.69 -14.85 -6.74
CA GLN A 105 -6.89 -14.13 -7.14
C GLN A 105 -7.00 -12.73 -6.50
N LEU A 106 -6.21 -12.44 -5.46
CA LEU A 106 -6.13 -11.09 -4.92
C LEU A 106 -5.37 -10.20 -5.90
N GLN A 107 -6.10 -9.36 -6.58
CA GLN A 107 -5.51 -8.36 -7.45
C GLN A 107 -4.99 -7.20 -6.58
N SER A 108 -3.74 -7.28 -6.19
CA SER A 108 -2.97 -6.18 -5.62
C SER A 108 -1.79 -5.86 -6.53
N PRO A 109 -1.24 -4.63 -6.53
CA PRO A 109 -0.12 -4.30 -7.38
C PRO A 109 1.08 -5.21 -7.16
N ASP A 110 1.69 -5.71 -8.22
CA ASP A 110 3.00 -6.37 -8.13
C ASP A 110 4.08 -5.34 -7.88
N ILE A 111 4.94 -5.61 -6.91
CA ILE A 111 6.05 -4.73 -6.55
C ILE A 111 7.22 -5.02 -7.48
N HIS A 112 7.66 -4.00 -8.21
CA HIS A 112 8.77 -4.07 -9.15
C HIS A 112 10.09 -3.56 -8.58
N GLY A 113 10.04 -2.88 -7.45
CA GLY A 113 11.23 -2.41 -6.77
C GLY A 113 10.91 -1.39 -5.69
N ILE A 114 11.80 -1.29 -4.72
CA ILE A 114 11.71 -0.28 -3.65
C ILE A 114 13.09 0.33 -3.47
N LEU A 115 13.16 1.66 -3.60
CA LEU A 115 14.33 2.46 -3.26
C LEU A 115 14.03 3.30 -2.02
N GLN A 116 15.06 3.61 -1.23
CA GLN A 116 14.94 4.44 -0.04
C GLN A 116 16.12 5.40 0.10
N SER A 117 15.86 6.66 0.49
CA SER A 117 16.84 7.63 0.89
C SER A 117 16.31 8.41 2.10
N GLY A 118 16.99 8.31 3.23
CA GLY A 118 16.51 8.88 4.49
C GLY A 118 15.11 8.36 4.87
N CYS A 119 14.16 9.27 5.10
CA CYS A 119 12.75 8.90 5.37
C CYS A 119 11.93 8.65 4.11
N TRP A 120 12.44 8.97 2.93
CA TRP A 120 11.73 8.82 1.67
C TRP A 120 11.84 7.41 1.13
N SER A 121 10.69 6.85 0.75
CA SER A 121 10.58 5.58 0.04
C SER A 121 9.96 5.80 -1.32
N PHE A 122 10.46 5.08 -2.32
CA PHE A 122 10.03 5.10 -3.71
C PHE A 122 9.65 3.67 -4.09
N VAL A 123 8.35 3.40 -4.14
CA VAL A 123 7.80 2.06 -4.40
C VAL A 123 7.28 2.02 -5.82
N PHE A 124 7.89 1.17 -6.63
CA PHE A 124 7.48 0.92 -8.02
C PHE A 124 6.59 -0.29 -8.07
N MET A 125 5.43 -0.14 -8.69
CA MET A 125 4.43 -1.21 -8.74
C MET A 125 3.65 -1.17 -10.05
N ILE A 126 3.02 -2.29 -10.39
CA ILE A 126 2.12 -2.36 -11.55
C ILE A 126 0.95 -1.40 -11.37
N ARG A 127 0.57 -0.74 -12.47
CA ARG A 127 -0.64 0.07 -12.50
C ARG A 127 -1.85 -0.84 -12.60
N ILE A 128 -2.73 -0.80 -11.59
CA ILE A 128 -4.02 -1.51 -11.65
C ILE A 128 -4.95 -0.71 -12.56
N GLU A 129 -5.59 -1.41 -13.50
CA GLU A 129 -6.60 -0.84 -14.38
C GLU A 129 -7.89 -0.51 -13.62
N GLY A 130 -8.60 0.49 -14.11
CA GLY A 130 -9.86 0.95 -13.52
C GLY A 130 -9.76 2.30 -12.84
N GLU A 131 -10.83 2.68 -12.16
CA GLU A 131 -10.93 3.90 -11.39
C GLU A 131 -11.17 3.61 -9.91
N PRO A 132 -10.70 4.48 -9.00
CA PRO A 132 -11.03 4.37 -7.58
C PRO A 132 -12.54 4.41 -7.34
N LEU A 133 -13.01 3.51 -6.49
CA LEU A 133 -14.44 3.37 -6.17
C LEU A 133 -15.07 4.67 -5.63
N ASP A 134 -14.34 5.48 -4.89
CA ASP A 134 -14.82 6.77 -4.37
C ASP A 134 -15.20 7.74 -5.49
N ARG A 135 -14.49 7.73 -6.62
CA ARG A 135 -14.79 8.54 -7.80
C ARG A 135 -16.05 8.05 -8.54
N LEU A 136 -16.20 6.73 -8.61
CA LEU A 136 -17.31 6.09 -9.33
C LEU A 136 -18.61 6.02 -8.52
N TRP A 137 -18.56 6.05 -7.20
CA TRP A 137 -19.67 5.71 -6.30
C TRP A 137 -21.01 6.39 -6.63
N LYS A 138 -20.95 7.66 -7.02
CA LYS A 138 -22.15 8.44 -7.34
C LYS A 138 -22.81 8.06 -8.67
N THR A 139 -22.04 7.45 -9.58
CA THR A 139 -22.50 7.08 -10.94
C THR A 139 -22.89 5.61 -11.04
N LEU A 140 -22.65 4.81 -9.99
CA LEU A 140 -22.99 3.39 -9.95
C LEU A 140 -24.46 3.19 -9.68
N SER A 141 -25.09 2.24 -10.40
CA SER A 141 -26.42 1.74 -10.10
C SER A 141 -26.45 0.97 -8.76
N GLN A 142 -27.62 0.74 -8.22
CA GLN A 142 -27.78 -0.05 -6.99
C GLN A 142 -27.28 -1.50 -7.19
N ALA A 143 -27.59 -2.10 -8.33
CA ALA A 143 -27.12 -3.45 -8.67
C ALA A 143 -25.60 -3.54 -8.75
N GLN A 144 -24.93 -2.54 -9.35
CA GLN A 144 -23.46 -2.45 -9.40
C GLN A 144 -22.85 -2.31 -7.99
N LYS A 145 -23.45 -1.51 -7.11
CA LYS A 145 -23.00 -1.39 -5.70
C LYS A 145 -23.12 -2.69 -4.94
N GLU A 146 -24.20 -3.44 -5.16
CA GLU A 146 -24.40 -4.75 -4.55
C GLU A 146 -23.38 -5.78 -5.05
N SER A 147 -23.13 -5.82 -6.36
CA SER A 147 -22.09 -6.66 -6.95
C SER A 147 -20.71 -6.36 -6.37
N ILE A 148 -20.30 -5.09 -6.27
CA ILE A 148 -19.04 -4.70 -5.65
C ILE A 148 -18.96 -5.13 -4.19
N LYS A 149 -20.05 -4.97 -3.43
CA LYS A 149 -20.13 -5.41 -2.03
C LYS A 149 -19.90 -6.92 -1.91
N GLU A 150 -20.50 -7.72 -2.77
CA GLU A 150 -20.33 -9.17 -2.79
C GLU A 150 -18.91 -9.59 -3.12
N GLN A 151 -18.31 -8.98 -4.16
CA GLN A 151 -16.93 -9.22 -4.56
C GLN A 151 -15.96 -8.87 -3.42
N LEU A 152 -16.11 -7.70 -2.80
CA LEU A 152 -15.29 -7.28 -1.65
C LEU A 152 -15.51 -8.19 -0.44
N GLY A 153 -16.75 -8.61 -0.17
CA GLY A 153 -17.08 -9.54 0.91
C GLY A 153 -16.37 -10.88 0.75
N SER A 154 -16.40 -11.44 -0.45
CA SER A 154 -15.69 -12.68 -0.81
C SER A 154 -14.17 -12.52 -0.65
N LEU A 155 -13.60 -11.42 -1.16
CA LEU A 155 -12.18 -11.13 -1.09
C LEU A 155 -11.69 -10.97 0.36
N ILE A 156 -12.41 -10.19 1.17
CA ILE A 156 -12.09 -10.01 2.60
C ILE A 156 -12.18 -11.34 3.36
N SER A 157 -13.19 -12.16 3.06
CA SER A 157 -13.34 -13.50 3.67
C SER A 157 -12.15 -14.39 3.33
N SER A 158 -11.68 -14.35 2.09
CA SER A 158 -10.48 -15.07 1.64
C SER A 158 -9.22 -14.61 2.36
N ILE A 159 -9.02 -13.29 2.51
CA ILE A 159 -7.87 -12.74 3.26
C ILE A 159 -7.94 -13.19 4.74
N ARG A 160 -9.11 -13.14 5.36
CA ARG A 160 -9.29 -13.51 6.76
C ARG A 160 -9.07 -14.99 7.04
N SER A 161 -9.20 -15.85 6.03
CA SER A 161 -8.93 -17.29 6.14
C SER A 161 -7.45 -17.64 6.09
N LEU A 162 -6.58 -16.70 5.70
CA LEU A 162 -5.15 -16.95 5.65
C LEU A 162 -4.53 -16.99 7.04
N PRO A 163 -3.57 -17.91 7.27
CA PRO A 163 -2.74 -17.84 8.45
C PRO A 163 -1.86 -16.58 8.40
N PRO A 164 -1.49 -16.03 9.56
CA PRO A 164 -0.54 -14.92 9.59
C PRO A 164 0.78 -15.30 8.91
N PRO A 165 1.50 -14.34 8.30
CA PRO A 165 2.81 -14.60 7.73
C PRO A 165 3.76 -15.16 8.79
N PRO A 166 4.78 -15.95 8.40
CA PRO A 166 5.83 -16.39 9.32
C PRO A 166 6.47 -15.20 10.05
N SER A 167 6.88 -15.41 11.28
CA SER A 167 7.60 -14.42 12.08
C SER A 167 8.81 -15.10 12.72
N ASP A 168 9.93 -14.38 12.75
CA ASP A 168 11.15 -14.84 13.43
C ASP A 168 10.98 -14.84 14.96
N GLU A 169 9.97 -14.13 15.44
CA GLU A 169 9.64 -14.10 16.87
C GLU A 169 8.46 -15.05 17.15
N PRO A 170 8.72 -16.13 17.92
CA PRO A 170 7.67 -17.03 18.37
C PRO A 170 6.57 -16.23 19.11
N HIS A 171 5.32 -16.52 18.78
CA HIS A 171 4.14 -15.90 19.40
C HIS A 171 3.84 -14.45 19.01
N ALA A 172 4.62 -13.79 18.13
CA ALA A 172 4.21 -12.50 17.57
C ALA A 172 3.03 -12.71 16.62
N ILE A 173 1.84 -12.26 17.00
CA ILE A 173 0.60 -12.49 16.25
C ILE A 173 0.07 -11.27 15.52
N LEU A 174 0.49 -10.07 15.92
CA LEU A 174 -0.01 -8.82 15.34
C LEU A 174 1.10 -7.96 14.76
N GLY A 175 0.76 -7.23 13.71
CA GLY A 175 1.64 -6.29 13.03
C GLY A 175 2.32 -6.84 11.80
N SER A 176 3.30 -6.11 11.30
CA SER A 176 4.09 -6.39 10.11
C SER A 176 5.59 -6.21 10.40
N GLY A 177 6.43 -6.54 9.43
CA GLY A 177 7.88 -6.35 9.51
C GLY A 177 8.65 -7.50 10.18
N ILE A 178 9.97 -7.36 10.15
CA ILE A 178 10.92 -8.24 10.82
C ILE A 178 11.88 -7.35 11.62
N PRO A 179 11.81 -7.38 12.94
CA PRO A 179 10.87 -8.10 13.81
C PRO A 179 9.45 -7.59 13.69
N ARG A 180 8.47 -8.48 13.86
CA ARG A 180 7.05 -8.11 13.75
C ARG A 180 6.65 -7.14 14.88
N ARG A 181 6.08 -6.00 14.50
CA ARG A 181 5.60 -4.99 15.45
C ARG A 181 4.23 -4.47 15.01
N CYS A 182 3.36 -4.26 15.98
CA CYS A 182 2.10 -3.55 15.77
C CYS A 182 2.37 -2.06 15.63
N LYS A 183 1.75 -1.43 14.62
CA LYS A 183 1.90 -0.01 14.31
C LYS A 183 0.53 0.66 14.35
N ASP A 184 0.46 1.87 14.90
CA ASP A 184 -0.71 2.75 14.83
C ASP A 184 -0.28 4.07 14.19
N ALA A 185 -0.73 4.30 12.96
CA ALA A 185 -0.34 5.47 12.16
C ALA A 185 -1.44 6.56 12.09
N ARG A 186 -2.56 6.42 12.84
CA ARG A 186 -3.73 7.30 12.70
C ARG A 186 -3.48 8.75 13.12
N ARG A 187 -2.56 9.00 14.02
CA ARG A 187 -2.24 10.35 14.52
C ARG A 187 -0.75 10.62 14.54
N ASP A 188 -0.04 9.89 15.41
CA ASP A 188 1.42 9.85 15.46
C ASP A 188 1.79 8.38 15.25
N ILE A 189 2.85 8.12 14.48
CA ILE A 189 3.30 6.73 14.29
C ILE A 189 3.75 6.20 15.64
N ARG A 190 2.97 5.27 16.19
CA ARG A 190 3.32 4.50 17.38
C ARG A 190 3.66 3.09 16.95
N VAL A 191 4.77 2.58 17.45
CA VAL A 191 5.22 1.21 17.21
C VAL A 191 5.30 0.51 18.56
N ALA A 192 4.75 -0.69 18.64
CA ALA A 192 4.86 -1.49 19.86
C ALA A 192 6.33 -1.83 20.15
N GLU A 193 6.80 -1.60 21.38
CA GLU A 193 8.17 -1.89 21.77
C GLU A 193 8.50 -3.38 21.70
N HIS A 194 7.50 -4.22 21.97
CA HIS A 194 7.61 -5.67 21.95
C HIS A 194 6.55 -6.30 21.04
N PRO A 195 6.77 -7.55 20.59
CA PRO A 195 5.76 -8.31 19.86
C PRO A 195 4.48 -8.45 20.68
N ILE A 196 3.35 -8.20 20.05
CA ILE A 196 2.04 -8.41 20.66
C ILE A 196 1.64 -9.88 20.46
N LYS A 197 1.40 -10.58 21.57
CA LYS A 197 1.19 -12.04 21.60
C LYS A 197 -0.26 -12.45 21.79
N ASN A 198 -1.09 -11.53 22.25
CA ASN A 198 -2.51 -11.82 22.52
C ASN A 198 -3.35 -10.53 22.43
N VAL A 199 -4.67 -10.71 22.49
CA VAL A 199 -5.64 -9.62 22.40
C VAL A 199 -5.55 -8.65 23.56
N ALA A 200 -5.22 -9.13 24.76
CA ALA A 200 -5.10 -8.27 25.94
C ALA A 200 -3.92 -7.28 25.79
N GLU A 201 -2.78 -7.75 25.30
CA GLU A 201 -1.61 -6.90 24.96
C GLU A 201 -1.95 -5.90 23.84
N PHE A 202 -2.72 -6.32 22.85
CA PHE A 202 -3.21 -5.43 21.79
C PHE A 202 -4.13 -4.34 22.36
N ASN A 203 -5.07 -4.70 23.22
CA ASN A 203 -5.94 -3.75 23.87
C ASN A 203 -5.16 -2.76 24.76
N GLN A 204 -4.09 -3.23 25.39
CA GLN A 204 -3.17 -2.39 26.15
C GLN A 204 -2.42 -1.42 25.23
N PHE A 205 -1.91 -1.90 24.08
CA PHE A 205 -1.24 -1.06 23.09
C PHE A 205 -2.20 0.03 22.55
N LEU A 206 -3.42 -0.32 22.19
CA LEU A 206 -4.43 0.64 21.70
C LEU A 206 -4.72 1.76 22.71
N THR A 207 -4.66 1.46 23.99
CA THR A 207 -4.99 2.38 25.07
C THR A 207 -3.75 2.92 25.82
N SER A 208 -2.54 2.61 25.34
CA SER A 208 -1.30 3.16 25.90
C SER A 208 -1.08 4.61 25.46
N ASP A 209 -0.35 5.35 26.28
CA ASP A 209 0.08 6.73 26.02
C ASP A 209 -1.05 7.68 25.55
N PRO A 210 -2.07 7.88 26.36
CA PRO A 210 -3.16 8.79 26.04
C PRO A 210 -2.72 10.24 26.26
N LYS A 211 -2.35 10.94 25.20
CA LYS A 211 -1.88 12.34 25.30
C LYS A 211 -2.92 13.33 25.84
N ARG A 212 -4.22 13.02 25.78
CA ARG A 212 -5.31 13.94 26.12
C ARG A 212 -6.54 13.28 26.75
N THR A 213 -6.45 12.03 27.17
CA THR A 213 -7.61 11.28 27.71
C THR A 213 -7.42 11.04 29.19
N GLU A 214 -8.38 11.44 30.01
CA GLU A 214 -8.36 11.18 31.45
C GLU A 214 -8.39 9.68 31.75
N MET A 215 -7.72 9.29 32.82
CA MET A 215 -7.60 7.88 33.22
C MET A 215 -8.95 7.21 33.50
N GLY A 216 -9.97 7.98 33.95
CA GLY A 216 -11.32 7.48 34.14
C GLY A 216 -11.96 6.97 32.84
N TRP A 217 -11.83 7.73 31.75
CA TRP A 217 -12.30 7.36 30.44
C TRP A 217 -11.56 6.15 29.88
N LEU A 218 -10.25 6.07 30.10
CA LEU A 218 -9.47 4.91 29.68
C LEU A 218 -9.88 3.62 30.39
N LYS A 219 -10.13 3.69 31.69
CA LYS A 219 -10.65 2.53 32.45
C LYS A 219 -12.01 2.09 31.92
N MET A 220 -12.90 3.04 31.63
CA MET A 220 -14.19 2.75 31.04
C MET A 220 -14.04 2.12 29.66
N ILE A 221 -13.26 2.69 28.75
CA ILE A 221 -13.03 2.12 27.41
C ILE A 221 -12.46 0.71 27.52
N ARG A 222 -11.46 0.49 28.36
CA ARG A 222 -10.87 -0.83 28.59
C ARG A 222 -11.86 -1.87 29.07
N SER A 223 -12.85 -1.49 29.88
CA SER A 223 -13.88 -2.41 30.35
C SER A 223 -14.85 -2.87 29.26
N PHE A 224 -14.93 -2.16 28.13
CA PHE A 224 -15.72 -2.54 26.95
C PHE A 224 -14.89 -3.28 25.88
N LEU A 225 -13.56 -3.28 25.99
CA LEU A 225 -12.72 -4.01 25.03
C LEU A 225 -12.83 -5.51 25.31
N ILE A 226 -13.39 -6.21 24.32
CA ILE A 226 -13.50 -7.67 24.36
C ILE A 226 -12.09 -8.25 24.18
N SER A 227 -11.76 -9.29 24.94
CA SER A 227 -10.48 -9.99 24.87
C SER A 227 -10.56 -11.37 24.24
N ASP A 228 -11.77 -11.82 23.93
CA ASP A 228 -12.06 -13.13 23.36
C ASP A 228 -12.58 -13.00 21.92
N TYR A 229 -11.68 -12.75 20.97
CA TYR A 229 -11.97 -12.78 19.55
C TYR A 229 -10.76 -13.31 18.76
N MET A 230 -11.06 -13.91 17.61
CA MET A 230 -10.04 -14.40 16.71
C MET A 230 -9.33 -13.24 16.01
N LEU A 231 -8.01 -13.34 15.95
CA LEU A 231 -7.19 -12.45 15.13
C LEU A 231 -7.15 -12.99 13.71
N VAL A 232 -7.40 -12.12 12.76
CA VAL A 232 -7.46 -12.46 11.34
C VAL A 232 -6.61 -11.50 10.52
N MET A 233 -6.15 -11.96 9.38
CA MET A 233 -5.49 -11.07 8.42
C MET A 233 -6.48 -10.01 7.94
N THR A 234 -5.99 -8.79 7.78
CA THR A 234 -6.79 -7.67 7.29
C THR A 234 -5.97 -6.75 6.40
N HIS A 235 -6.63 -6.07 5.47
CA HIS A 235 -6.00 -5.08 4.60
C HIS A 235 -5.45 -3.86 5.40
N GLY A 236 -6.07 -3.52 6.53
CA GLY A 236 -5.63 -2.42 7.39
C GLY A 236 -6.10 -1.01 6.96
N ASP A 237 -6.25 -0.75 5.65
CA ASP A 237 -6.72 0.54 5.11
C ASP A 237 -7.72 0.33 3.94
N LEU A 238 -8.79 -0.44 4.19
CA LEU A 238 -9.84 -0.66 3.20
C LEU A 238 -10.73 0.60 3.08
N HIS A 239 -10.28 1.53 2.28
CA HIS A 239 -11.00 2.76 1.95
C HIS A 239 -11.47 2.71 0.47
N PRO A 240 -12.62 3.31 0.09
CA PRO A 240 -13.08 3.30 -1.31
C PRO A 240 -12.06 3.80 -2.34
N ARG A 241 -11.15 4.71 -1.97
CA ARG A 241 -10.04 5.15 -2.85
C ARG A 241 -9.01 4.06 -3.14
N ASN A 242 -8.93 3.04 -2.28
CA ASN A 242 -7.99 1.92 -2.41
C ASN A 242 -8.63 0.71 -3.12
N VAL A 243 -9.89 0.82 -3.53
CA VAL A 243 -10.62 -0.19 -4.31
C VAL A 243 -10.68 0.27 -5.74
N MET A 244 -10.03 -0.46 -6.64
CA MET A 244 -10.08 -0.18 -8.08
C MET A 244 -11.24 -0.94 -8.72
N VAL A 245 -12.00 -0.27 -9.57
CA VAL A 245 -13.18 -0.83 -10.23
C VAL A 245 -13.09 -0.56 -11.73
N LEU A 246 -13.22 -1.59 -12.51
CA LEU A 246 -13.34 -1.51 -13.96
C LEU A 246 -14.80 -1.55 -14.36
N LYS A 247 -15.21 -0.59 -15.20
CA LYS A 247 -16.45 -0.63 -15.96
C LYS A 247 -16.12 -1.06 -17.38
N PRO A 248 -16.92 -1.94 -17.99
CA PRO A 248 -16.66 -2.32 -19.37
C PRO A 248 -16.82 -1.11 -20.29
N ASN A 249 -15.81 -0.88 -21.10
CA ASN A 249 -15.87 0.03 -22.25
C ASN A 249 -16.47 -0.65 -23.50
N VAL A 250 -17.20 -1.76 -23.32
CA VAL A 250 -17.68 -2.60 -24.41
C VAL A 250 -19.12 -2.27 -24.73
N SER A 251 -19.52 -2.44 -25.98
CA SER A 251 -20.91 -2.28 -26.44
C SER A 251 -21.87 -3.10 -25.56
N PRO A 252 -23.08 -2.58 -25.27
CA PRO A 252 -24.04 -3.21 -24.38
C PRO A 252 -24.51 -4.63 -24.78
N SER A 253 -24.11 -5.08 -25.99
CA SER A 253 -24.45 -6.42 -26.51
C SER A 253 -23.67 -7.56 -25.87
N ASP A 254 -22.46 -7.30 -25.33
CA ASP A 254 -21.51 -8.37 -24.99
C ASP A 254 -21.30 -8.54 -23.47
N VAL A 255 -21.81 -7.61 -22.66
CA VAL A 255 -21.68 -7.65 -21.19
C VAL A 255 -22.99 -7.12 -20.58
N PRO A 256 -23.47 -7.69 -19.47
CA PRO A 256 -24.63 -7.16 -18.74
C PRO A 256 -24.44 -5.66 -18.43
N ALA A 257 -25.48 -4.86 -18.61
CA ALA A 257 -25.44 -3.41 -18.37
C ALA A 257 -24.99 -3.01 -16.96
N ASP A 258 -25.15 -3.92 -16.01
CA ASP A 258 -24.78 -3.76 -14.59
C ASP A 258 -23.44 -4.44 -14.23
N TRP A 259 -22.69 -4.93 -15.21
CA TRP A 259 -21.41 -5.57 -14.93
C TRP A 259 -20.38 -4.55 -14.42
N VAL A 260 -19.72 -4.89 -13.34
CA VAL A 260 -18.55 -4.19 -12.77
C VAL A 260 -17.63 -5.23 -12.16
N GLU A 261 -16.34 -4.96 -12.18
CA GLU A 261 -15.32 -5.83 -11.60
C GLU A 261 -14.43 -5.04 -10.63
N VAL A 262 -14.20 -5.62 -9.45
CA VAL A 262 -13.15 -5.13 -8.54
C VAL A 262 -11.82 -5.64 -9.06
N THR A 263 -11.06 -4.77 -9.72
CA THR A 263 -9.79 -5.13 -10.37
C THR A 263 -8.59 -5.02 -9.43
N GLY A 264 -8.75 -4.51 -8.21
CA GLY A 264 -7.66 -4.53 -7.26
C GLY A 264 -7.87 -3.75 -5.99
N LEU A 265 -6.99 -4.03 -5.04
CA LEU A 265 -6.84 -3.29 -3.78
C LEU A 265 -5.46 -2.63 -3.75
N ASN A 266 -5.44 -1.29 -3.70
CA ASN A 266 -4.23 -0.50 -3.51
C ASN A 266 -3.88 -0.40 -2.03
N THR A 267 -2.59 -0.33 -1.72
CA THR A 267 -2.02 -0.18 -0.37
C THR A 267 -1.45 1.22 -0.13
#